data_2a4e05db524f9980b91f2726e547bf79
#
_entry.id   2a4e05db524f9980b91f2726e547bf79
#
_cell.length_a   1.000
_cell.length_b   1.000
_cell.length_c   1.000
_cell.angle_alpha   90.00
_cell.angle_beta   90.00
_cell.angle_gamma   90.00
#
_symmetry.space_group_name_H-M   'P 1'
#
loop_
_entity.id
_entity.type
_entity.pdbx_description
1 polymer ?
#
loop_
_entity_poly.entity_id
_entity_poly.type
_entity_poly.pdbx_seq_one_letter_code
_entity_poly.pdbx_strand_id
1 'polypeptide(L)'
;TAASSTIGPIIPPSLPLVVYGVIADTSIGQLFAAGLIPGLLMAFALMIMVAIFSKIRNYPRDERFSVRLFLSSFWHAILPLFTPLIIVGGILTGIFTPTEAAIAAVAYSMFLGVFVYRTLDAKRLLRVSMDTVETTASIMMIVAASSIFAWILTANQVAPMFAEIMLGFTDNPVAILLLIMLIVLVVGCFMETL
;
A
#
# COMPACT_ATOMS: atom_id res chain seq x y z
N THR A 1 -17.16 -3.15 0.04
CA THR A 1 -16.29 -2.08 -0.50
C THR A 1 -15.35 -1.53 0.57
N ALA A 2 -15.84 -1.07 1.76
CA ALA A 2 -14.96 -0.51 2.81
C ALA A 2 -13.89 -1.51 3.28
N ALA A 3 -14.23 -2.78 3.51
CA ALA A 3 -13.27 -3.80 3.94
C ALA A 3 -12.23 -4.14 2.84
N SER A 4 -12.55 -3.99 1.57
CA SER A 4 -11.58 -4.24 0.49
C SER A 4 -10.60 -3.09 0.29
N SER A 5 -10.93 -1.87 0.71
CA SER A 5 -10.02 -0.72 0.62
C SER A 5 -8.81 -0.85 1.56
N THR A 6 -8.93 -1.62 2.65
CA THR A 6 -7.81 -1.87 3.58
C THR A 6 -6.68 -2.72 2.98
N ILE A 7 -6.92 -3.39 1.87
CA ILE A 7 -5.90 -4.18 1.17
C ILE A 7 -4.92 -3.27 0.42
N GLY A 8 -5.39 -2.13 -0.08
CA GLY A 8 -4.57 -1.20 -0.88
C GLY A 8 -3.27 -0.74 -0.20
N PRO A 9 -3.31 -0.31 1.07
CA PRO A 9 -2.11 0.07 1.81
C PRO A 9 -1.12 -1.08 2.08
N ILE A 10 -1.53 -2.34 1.92
CA ILE A 10 -0.71 -3.51 2.26
C ILE A 10 -0.08 -4.12 1.00
N ILE A 11 -0.84 -4.19 -0.11
CA ILE A 11 -0.33 -4.76 -1.37
C ILE A 11 0.52 -3.72 -2.11
N PRO A 12 1.76 -4.06 -2.49
CA PRO A 12 2.61 -3.16 -3.28
C PRO A 12 2.04 -2.84 -4.68
N PRO A 13 2.26 -1.64 -5.18
CA PRO A 13 2.99 -0.52 -4.58
C PRO A 13 2.15 0.21 -3.53
N SER A 14 2.72 0.45 -2.35
CA SER A 14 2.04 1.03 -1.19
C SER A 14 2.76 2.25 -0.66
N LEU A 15 2.08 3.39 -0.60
CA LEU A 15 2.63 4.63 -0.07
C LEU A 15 3.01 4.52 1.42
N PRO A 16 2.17 3.97 2.32
CA PRO A 16 2.55 3.77 3.71
C PRO A 16 3.83 2.94 3.90
N LEU A 17 4.03 1.88 3.09
CA LEU A 17 5.25 1.09 3.16
C LEU A 17 6.49 1.86 2.70
N VAL A 18 6.34 2.75 1.71
CA VAL A 18 7.43 3.64 1.26
C VAL A 18 7.79 4.62 2.37
N VAL A 19 6.80 5.32 2.95
CA VAL A 19 7.01 6.26 4.05
C VAL A 19 7.65 5.57 5.26
N TYR A 20 7.14 4.41 5.64
CA TYR A 20 7.73 3.61 6.71
C TYR A 20 9.18 3.23 6.41
N GLY A 21 9.47 2.77 5.19
CA GLY A 21 10.82 2.40 4.78
C GLY A 21 11.82 3.55 4.90
N VAL A 22 11.40 4.76 4.54
CA VAL A 22 12.23 5.97 4.67
C VAL A 22 12.45 6.36 6.14
N ILE A 23 11.41 6.33 6.96
CA ILE A 23 11.50 6.72 8.37
C ILE A 23 12.28 5.69 9.20
N ALA A 24 12.07 4.40 8.92
CA ALA A 24 12.71 3.29 9.63
C ALA A 24 14.07 2.89 9.06
N ASP A 25 14.56 3.59 8.03
CA ASP A 25 15.80 3.28 7.31
C ASP A 25 15.87 1.81 6.86
N THR A 26 14.75 1.31 6.31
CA THR A 26 14.59 -0.10 5.93
C THR A 26 14.36 -0.20 4.42
N SER A 27 14.81 -1.32 3.83
CA SER A 27 14.65 -1.56 2.39
C SER A 27 13.17 -1.61 1.96
N ILE A 28 12.75 -0.66 1.13
CA ILE A 28 11.40 -0.59 0.57
C ILE A 28 11.08 -1.86 -0.25
N GLY A 29 12.07 -2.41 -0.96
CA GLY A 29 11.92 -3.66 -1.70
C GLY A 29 11.58 -4.85 -0.79
N GLN A 30 12.26 -4.96 0.36
CA GLN A 30 11.97 -6.01 1.35
C GLN A 30 10.59 -5.81 1.97
N LEU A 31 10.18 -4.58 2.26
CA LEU A 31 8.83 -4.26 2.75
C LEU A 31 7.76 -4.64 1.73
N PHE A 32 8.00 -4.37 0.45
CA PHE A 32 7.08 -4.77 -0.62
C PHE A 32 6.99 -6.30 -0.73
N ALA A 33 8.11 -7.00 -0.68
CA ALA A 33 8.11 -8.47 -0.67
C ALA A 33 7.34 -9.04 0.53
N ALA A 34 7.56 -8.46 1.73
CA ALA A 34 6.87 -8.87 2.94
C ALA A 34 5.37 -8.59 2.91
N GLY A 35 4.93 -7.51 2.27
CA GLY A 35 3.53 -7.12 2.15
C GLY A 35 2.70 -7.99 1.20
N LEU A 36 3.33 -8.66 0.23
CA LEU A 36 2.64 -9.48 -0.76
C LEU A 36 1.87 -10.66 -0.15
N ILE A 37 2.50 -11.41 0.74
CA ILE A 37 1.89 -12.62 1.34
C ILE A 37 0.70 -12.26 2.23
N PRO A 38 0.81 -11.34 3.22
CA PRO A 38 -0.33 -10.91 4.01
C PRO A 38 -1.45 -10.29 3.16
N GLY A 39 -1.10 -9.46 2.18
CA GLY A 39 -2.07 -8.84 1.28
C GLY A 39 -2.87 -9.86 0.48
N LEU A 40 -2.22 -10.88 -0.08
CA LEU A 40 -2.88 -11.98 -0.79
C LEU A 40 -3.76 -12.81 0.15
N LEU A 41 -3.30 -13.10 1.37
CA LEU A 41 -4.10 -13.81 2.37
C LEU A 41 -5.36 -13.03 2.74
N MET A 42 -5.25 -11.70 2.94
CA MET A 42 -6.40 -10.84 3.21
C MET A 42 -7.36 -10.80 2.03
N ALA A 43 -6.86 -10.67 0.80
CA ALA A 43 -7.67 -10.69 -0.40
C ALA A 43 -8.45 -12.02 -0.53
N PHE A 44 -7.77 -13.14 -0.29
CA PHE A 44 -8.39 -14.46 -0.33
C PHE A 44 -9.45 -14.65 0.76
N ALA A 45 -9.17 -14.21 1.99
CA ALA A 45 -10.12 -14.25 3.10
C ALA A 45 -11.37 -13.42 2.80
N LEU A 46 -11.19 -12.21 2.24
CA LEU A 46 -12.31 -11.36 1.82
C LEU A 46 -13.11 -11.97 0.68
N MET A 47 -12.46 -12.59 -0.30
CA MET A 47 -13.16 -13.31 -1.37
C MET A 47 -14.04 -14.44 -0.83
N ILE A 48 -13.53 -15.23 0.11
CA ILE A 48 -14.30 -16.29 0.78
C ILE A 48 -15.49 -15.69 1.53
N MET A 49 -15.25 -14.63 2.32
CA MET A 49 -16.30 -13.96 3.08
C MET A 49 -17.41 -13.42 2.16
N VAL A 50 -17.04 -12.74 1.07
CA VAL A 50 -18.00 -12.22 0.09
C VAL A 50 -18.77 -13.36 -0.58
N ALA A 51 -18.12 -14.46 -0.92
CA ALA A 51 -18.78 -15.63 -1.52
C ALA A 51 -19.81 -16.25 -0.56
N ILE A 52 -19.47 -16.35 0.73
CA ILE A 52 -20.39 -16.85 1.77
C ILE A 52 -21.59 -15.92 1.93
N PHE A 53 -21.34 -14.60 2.09
CA PHE A 53 -22.43 -13.64 2.27
C PHE A 53 -23.31 -13.51 1.03
N SER A 54 -22.72 -13.55 -0.18
CA SER A 54 -23.47 -13.55 -1.43
C SER A 54 -24.43 -14.72 -1.52
N LYS A 55 -24.01 -15.91 -1.05
CA LYS A 55 -24.85 -17.11 -1.01
C LYS A 55 -25.94 -17.00 0.05
N ILE A 56 -25.62 -16.52 1.27
CA ILE A 56 -26.58 -16.41 2.37
C ILE A 56 -27.64 -15.35 2.09
N ARG A 57 -27.22 -14.20 1.54
CA ARG A 57 -28.13 -13.05 1.28
C ARG A 57 -28.79 -13.07 -0.10
N ASN A 58 -28.55 -14.10 -0.90
CA ASN A 58 -29.09 -14.24 -2.25
C ASN A 58 -28.91 -12.95 -3.08
N TYR A 59 -27.70 -12.40 -3.11
CA TYR A 59 -27.44 -11.21 -3.93
C TYR A 59 -27.74 -11.49 -5.39
N PRO A 60 -28.36 -10.54 -6.12
CA PRO A 60 -28.63 -10.70 -7.53
C PRO A 60 -27.31 -10.96 -8.26
N ARG A 61 -27.32 -11.98 -9.11
CA ARG A 61 -26.19 -12.28 -9.99
C ARG A 61 -26.38 -11.51 -11.27
N ASP A 62 -25.39 -10.73 -11.62
CA ASP A 62 -25.27 -10.15 -12.95
C ASP A 62 -25.02 -11.27 -14.00
N GLU A 63 -24.41 -10.98 -15.08
CA GLU A 63 -24.18 -11.91 -16.17
C GLU A 63 -23.40 -13.16 -15.74
N ARG A 64 -23.67 -14.28 -16.41
CA ARG A 64 -22.89 -15.52 -16.23
C ARG A 64 -21.45 -15.28 -16.66
N PHE A 65 -20.48 -15.87 -15.94
CA PHE A 65 -19.08 -15.85 -16.33
C PHE A 65 -18.90 -16.31 -17.77
N SER A 66 -18.37 -15.44 -18.62
CA SER A 66 -18.06 -15.70 -20.01
C SER A 66 -16.55 -15.66 -20.22
N VAL A 67 -15.97 -16.81 -20.60
CA VAL A 67 -14.54 -16.92 -20.90
C VAL A 67 -14.13 -15.93 -22.02
N ARG A 68 -14.99 -15.73 -23.00
CA ARG A 68 -14.73 -14.79 -24.11
C ARG A 68 -14.64 -13.35 -23.61
N LEU A 69 -15.55 -12.95 -22.72
CA LEU A 69 -15.54 -11.61 -22.12
C LEU A 69 -14.31 -11.44 -21.24
N PHE A 70 -13.98 -12.45 -20.44
CA PHE A 70 -12.76 -12.43 -19.60
C PHE A 70 -11.50 -12.26 -20.45
N LEU A 71 -11.33 -13.05 -21.50
CA LEU A 71 -10.16 -12.96 -22.39
C LEU A 71 -10.09 -11.59 -23.08
N SER A 72 -11.21 -11.09 -23.58
CA SER A 72 -11.27 -9.78 -24.21
C SER A 72 -10.89 -8.66 -23.23
N SER A 73 -11.46 -8.69 -22.03
CA SER A 73 -11.14 -7.70 -20.97
C SER A 73 -9.69 -7.80 -20.51
N PHE A 74 -9.15 -9.01 -20.41
CA PHE A 74 -7.74 -9.23 -20.06
C PHE A 74 -6.79 -8.60 -21.09
N TRP A 75 -7.06 -8.80 -22.38
CA TRP A 75 -6.25 -8.19 -23.44
C TRP A 75 -6.30 -6.66 -23.42
N HIS A 76 -7.44 -6.06 -23.10
CA HIS A 76 -7.56 -4.61 -22.95
C HIS A 76 -6.88 -4.09 -21.68
N ALA A 77 -6.83 -4.90 -20.63
CA ALA A 77 -6.22 -4.55 -19.36
C ALA A 77 -4.71 -4.81 -19.30
N ILE A 78 -4.14 -5.54 -20.27
CA ILE A 78 -2.73 -5.95 -20.23
C ILE A 78 -1.77 -4.74 -20.16
N LEU A 79 -2.04 -3.71 -20.96
CA LEU A 79 -1.20 -2.50 -20.98
C LEU A 79 -1.21 -1.76 -19.63
N PRO A 80 -2.36 -1.44 -19.00
CA PRO A 80 -2.37 -0.86 -17.66
C PRO A 80 -1.74 -1.76 -16.60
N LEU A 81 -1.86 -3.08 -16.70
CA LEU A 81 -1.27 -4.03 -15.75
C LEU A 81 0.27 -4.03 -15.76
N PHE A 82 0.90 -3.56 -16.83
CA PHE A 82 2.35 -3.36 -16.83
C PHE A 82 2.81 -2.26 -15.87
N THR A 83 1.97 -1.28 -15.51
CA THR A 83 2.35 -0.20 -14.58
C THR A 83 2.75 -0.73 -13.20
N PRO A 84 1.91 -1.50 -12.47
CA PRO A 84 2.33 -2.09 -11.21
C PRO A 84 3.47 -3.11 -11.38
N LEU A 85 3.55 -3.80 -12.52
CA LEU A 85 4.64 -4.74 -12.81
C LEU A 85 5.98 -4.00 -12.94
N ILE A 86 6.03 -2.82 -13.57
CA ILE A 86 7.22 -1.98 -13.67
C ILE A 86 7.68 -1.56 -12.28
N ILE A 87 6.77 -1.11 -11.42
CA ILE A 87 7.11 -0.65 -10.07
C ILE A 87 7.61 -1.82 -9.23
N VAL A 88 6.76 -2.82 -9.02
CA VAL A 88 7.07 -3.93 -8.11
C VAL A 88 8.18 -4.79 -8.67
N GLY A 89 8.12 -5.15 -9.95
CA GLY A 89 9.13 -5.95 -10.61
C GLY A 89 10.49 -5.26 -10.65
N GLY A 90 10.52 -3.96 -10.99
CA GLY A 90 11.76 -3.18 -11.04
C GLY A 90 12.45 -3.06 -9.68
N ILE A 91 11.67 -2.85 -8.61
CA ILE A 91 12.21 -2.75 -7.24
C ILE A 91 12.65 -4.11 -6.70
N LEU A 92 11.83 -5.15 -6.86
CA LEU A 92 12.16 -6.49 -6.34
C LEU A 92 13.34 -7.13 -7.03
N THR A 93 13.55 -6.86 -8.32
CA THR A 93 14.73 -7.33 -9.05
C THR A 93 15.98 -6.49 -8.80
N GLY A 94 15.87 -5.35 -8.10
CA GLY A 94 16.97 -4.44 -7.84
C GLY A 94 17.43 -3.63 -9.06
N ILE A 95 16.66 -3.64 -10.16
CA ILE A 95 16.97 -2.87 -11.37
C ILE A 95 16.70 -1.38 -11.12
N PHE A 96 15.64 -1.07 -10.38
CA PHE A 96 15.22 0.30 -10.07
C PHE A 96 15.19 0.54 -8.56
N THR A 97 15.63 1.73 -8.18
CA THR A 97 15.26 2.30 -6.88
C THR A 97 13.75 2.64 -6.88
N PRO A 98 13.12 2.79 -5.70
CA PRO A 98 11.69 3.17 -5.62
C PRO A 98 11.37 4.45 -6.40
N THR A 99 12.26 5.44 -6.38
CA THR A 99 12.10 6.70 -7.12
C THR A 99 12.19 6.50 -8.63
N GLU A 100 13.15 5.72 -9.10
CA GLU A 100 13.28 5.41 -10.53
C GLU A 100 12.10 4.59 -11.05
N ALA A 101 11.64 3.63 -10.28
CA ALA A 101 10.45 2.84 -10.61
C ALA A 101 9.20 3.73 -10.72
N ALA A 102 9.04 4.71 -9.82
CA ALA A 102 7.95 5.68 -9.89
C ALA A 102 8.03 6.54 -11.15
N ILE A 103 9.22 7.05 -11.48
CA ILE A 103 9.45 7.84 -12.72
C ILE A 103 9.12 7.01 -13.96
N ALA A 104 9.60 5.76 -14.02
CA ALA A 104 9.32 4.85 -15.14
C ALA A 104 7.82 4.57 -15.29
N ALA A 105 7.12 4.34 -14.17
CA ALA A 105 5.68 4.11 -14.17
C ALA A 105 4.89 5.34 -14.61
N VAL A 106 5.28 6.54 -14.16
CA VAL A 106 4.67 7.81 -14.60
C VAL A 106 4.89 8.02 -16.09
N ALA A 107 6.12 7.85 -16.59
CA ALA A 107 6.43 7.99 -18.01
C ALA A 107 5.62 7.00 -18.86
N TYR A 108 5.52 5.74 -18.42
CA TYR A 108 4.72 4.72 -19.08
C TYR A 108 3.22 5.05 -19.07
N SER A 109 2.69 5.47 -17.93
CA SER A 109 1.28 5.85 -17.82
C SER A 109 0.93 7.07 -18.67
N MET A 110 1.83 8.06 -18.73
CA MET A 110 1.69 9.21 -19.62
C MET A 110 1.71 8.79 -21.09
N PHE A 111 2.62 7.89 -21.47
CA PHE A 111 2.67 7.34 -22.82
C PHE A 111 1.35 6.68 -23.20
N LEU A 112 0.81 5.83 -22.33
CA LEU A 112 -0.49 5.19 -22.54
C LEU A 112 -1.63 6.22 -22.66
N GLY A 113 -1.66 7.20 -21.75
CA GLY A 113 -2.72 8.22 -21.71
C GLY A 113 -2.74 9.14 -22.91
N VAL A 114 -1.57 9.49 -23.44
CA VAL A 114 -1.43 10.41 -24.58
C VAL A 114 -1.57 9.67 -25.91
N PHE A 115 -0.84 8.58 -26.11
CA PHE A 115 -0.69 7.95 -27.43
C PHE A 115 -1.67 6.81 -27.65
N VAL A 116 -1.89 5.95 -26.64
CA VAL A 116 -2.71 4.75 -26.79
C VAL A 116 -4.18 5.06 -26.56
N TYR A 117 -4.51 5.58 -25.37
CA TYR A 117 -5.90 5.85 -25.00
C TYR A 117 -6.38 7.24 -25.41
N ARG A 118 -5.47 8.17 -25.69
CA ARG A 118 -5.76 9.56 -26.08
C ARG A 118 -6.75 10.24 -25.14
N THR A 119 -6.66 9.91 -23.85
CA THR A 119 -7.52 10.46 -22.81
C THR A 119 -6.87 11.61 -22.05
N LEU A 120 -5.55 11.78 -22.21
CA LEU A 120 -4.75 12.78 -21.50
C LEU A 120 -4.47 13.96 -22.45
N ASP A 121 -5.20 15.06 -22.23
CA ASP A 121 -4.93 16.36 -22.86
C ASP A 121 -4.14 17.27 -21.91
N ALA A 122 -3.59 18.38 -22.43
CA ALA A 122 -2.79 19.31 -21.64
C ALA A 122 -3.55 19.87 -20.41
N LYS A 123 -4.85 20.07 -20.53
CA LYS A 123 -5.68 20.59 -19.43
C LYS A 123 -5.87 19.54 -18.32
N ARG A 124 -6.05 18.28 -18.72
CA ARG A 124 -6.13 17.16 -17.75
C ARG A 124 -4.79 16.90 -17.08
N LEU A 125 -3.70 16.96 -17.85
CA LEU A 125 -2.34 16.82 -17.32
C LEU A 125 -2.06 17.88 -16.25
N LEU A 126 -2.38 19.16 -16.55
CA LEU A 126 -2.22 20.23 -15.57
C LEU A 126 -3.06 20.00 -14.30
N ARG A 127 -4.31 19.57 -14.46
CA ARG A 127 -5.17 19.26 -13.31
C ARG A 127 -4.59 18.13 -12.45
N VAL A 128 -4.22 17.00 -13.06
CA VAL A 128 -3.61 15.86 -12.34
C VAL A 128 -2.31 16.30 -11.65
N SER A 129 -1.51 17.14 -12.28
CA SER A 129 -0.28 17.68 -11.67
C SER A 129 -0.60 18.52 -10.43
N MET A 130 -1.62 19.39 -10.50
CA MET A 130 -2.03 20.21 -9.36
C MET A 130 -2.58 19.36 -8.22
N ASP A 131 -3.44 18.38 -8.51
CA ASP A 131 -3.97 17.43 -7.52
C ASP A 131 -2.84 16.64 -6.86
N THR A 132 -1.82 16.26 -7.64
CA THR A 132 -0.61 15.57 -7.13
C THR A 132 0.19 16.46 -6.19
N VAL A 133 0.39 17.74 -6.54
CA VAL A 133 1.09 18.71 -5.68
C VAL A 133 0.35 18.89 -4.36
N GLU A 134 -0.96 19.06 -4.39
CA GLU A 134 -1.78 19.24 -3.19
C GLU A 134 -1.70 18.00 -2.27
N THR A 135 -1.87 16.81 -2.83
CA THR A 135 -1.77 15.56 -2.09
C THR A 135 -0.37 15.35 -1.49
N THR A 136 0.68 15.60 -2.30
CA THR A 136 2.07 15.47 -1.85
C THR A 136 2.39 16.47 -0.75
N ALA A 137 1.95 17.72 -0.88
CA ALA A 137 2.17 18.76 0.14
C ALA A 137 1.52 18.37 1.47
N SER A 138 0.30 17.84 1.44
CA SER A 138 -0.42 17.36 2.63
C SER A 138 0.34 16.22 3.32
N ILE A 139 0.80 15.25 2.56
CA ILE A 139 1.58 14.11 3.09
C ILE A 139 2.91 14.59 3.66
N MET A 140 3.63 15.46 2.94
CA MET A 140 4.91 15.99 3.43
C MET A 140 4.75 16.81 4.73
N MET A 141 3.65 17.54 4.87
CA MET A 141 3.34 18.26 6.11
C MET A 141 3.13 17.30 7.29
N ILE A 142 2.42 16.20 7.08
CA ILE A 142 2.23 15.16 8.10
C ILE A 142 3.56 14.52 8.47
N VAL A 143 4.39 14.16 7.48
CA VAL A 143 5.72 13.57 7.71
C VAL A 143 6.62 14.53 8.49
N ALA A 144 6.60 15.83 8.16
CA ALA A 144 7.37 16.85 8.88
C ALA A 144 6.93 16.96 10.34
N ALA A 145 5.63 17.01 10.60
CA ALA A 145 5.08 17.05 11.96
C ALA A 145 5.43 15.77 12.74
N SER A 146 5.30 14.61 12.11
CA SER A 146 5.65 13.31 12.71
C SER A 146 7.14 13.19 13.02
N SER A 147 8.01 13.79 12.20
CA SER A 147 9.46 13.80 12.45
C SER A 147 9.84 14.57 13.72
N ILE A 148 9.15 15.67 13.99
CA ILE A 148 9.33 16.42 15.24
C ILE A 148 8.90 15.57 16.43
N PHE A 149 7.76 14.90 16.32
CA PHE A 149 7.27 14.00 17.36
C PHE A 149 8.24 12.82 17.61
N ALA A 150 8.73 12.19 16.54
CA ALA A 150 9.72 11.12 16.62
C ALA A 150 11.02 11.58 17.29
N TRP A 151 11.47 12.82 16.97
CA TRP A 151 12.65 13.41 17.64
C TRP A 151 12.43 13.59 19.14
N ILE A 152 11.26 14.09 19.55
CA ILE A 152 10.92 14.25 20.99
C ILE A 152 10.93 12.90 21.71
N LEU A 153 10.34 11.86 21.10
CA LEU A 153 10.34 10.51 21.67
C LEU A 153 11.76 9.96 21.83
N THR A 154 12.61 10.18 20.83
CA THR A 154 14.00 9.72 20.84
C THR A 154 14.83 10.49 21.87
N ALA A 155 14.69 11.81 21.93
CA ALA A 155 15.39 12.65 22.89
C ALA A 155 15.04 12.32 24.36
N ASN A 156 13.81 11.92 24.61
CA ASN A 156 13.35 11.48 25.92
C ASN A 156 13.54 9.99 26.19
N GLN A 157 14.23 9.27 25.31
CA GLN A 157 14.51 7.83 25.42
C GLN A 157 13.26 6.97 25.67
N VAL A 158 12.12 7.36 25.09
CA VAL A 158 10.85 6.65 25.28
C VAL A 158 10.92 5.22 24.75
N ALA A 159 11.61 4.99 23.62
CA ALA A 159 11.74 3.65 23.06
C ALA A 159 12.56 2.69 23.95
N PRO A 160 13.74 3.05 24.48
CA PRO A 160 14.43 2.24 25.48
C PRO A 160 13.60 1.97 26.73
N MET A 161 12.95 2.99 27.28
CA MET A 161 12.08 2.85 28.45
C MET A 161 10.94 1.85 28.19
N PHE A 162 10.35 1.90 27.01
CA PHE A 162 9.29 0.96 26.62
C PHE A 162 9.83 -0.47 26.48
N ALA A 163 11.04 -0.63 25.92
CA ALA A 163 11.71 -1.92 25.81
C ALA A 163 12.00 -2.54 27.17
N GLU A 164 12.50 -1.74 28.14
CA GLU A 164 12.74 -2.21 29.51
C GLU A 164 11.44 -2.67 30.20
N ILE A 165 10.35 -1.93 30.03
CA ILE A 165 9.04 -2.32 30.56
C ILE A 165 8.60 -3.66 29.95
N MET A 166 8.74 -3.85 28.62
CA MET A 166 8.36 -5.07 27.93
C MET A 166 9.17 -6.29 28.40
N LEU A 167 10.49 -6.11 28.52
CA LEU A 167 11.40 -7.15 29.02
C LEU A 167 11.16 -7.45 30.50
N GLY A 168 10.65 -6.50 31.28
CA GLY A 168 10.22 -6.74 32.67
C GLY A 168 8.99 -7.63 32.81
N PHE A 169 8.16 -7.78 31.75
CA PHE A 169 7.00 -8.68 31.76
C PHE A 169 7.35 -10.12 31.37
N THR A 170 8.28 -10.31 30.42
CA THR A 170 8.64 -11.64 29.93
C THR A 170 9.91 -11.63 29.10
N ASP A 171 10.70 -12.69 29.22
CA ASP A 171 11.88 -12.92 28.37
C ASP A 171 11.55 -13.74 27.11
N ASN A 172 10.30 -14.16 26.96
CA ASN A 172 9.89 -14.98 25.81
C ASN A 172 9.68 -14.08 24.58
N PRO A 173 10.49 -14.23 23.50
CA PRO A 173 10.40 -13.38 22.32
C PRO A 173 9.04 -13.46 21.61
N VAL A 174 8.36 -14.61 21.65
CA VAL A 174 7.02 -14.77 21.07
C VAL A 174 5.98 -13.97 21.85
N ALA A 175 6.06 -13.97 23.19
CA ALA A 175 5.16 -13.19 24.04
C ALA A 175 5.37 -11.70 23.86
N ILE A 176 6.61 -11.25 23.73
CA ILE A 176 6.94 -9.84 23.42
C ILE A 176 6.34 -9.42 22.07
N LEU A 177 6.51 -10.24 21.04
CA LEU A 177 5.93 -9.96 19.71
C LEU A 177 4.39 -9.87 19.75
N LEU A 178 3.73 -10.79 20.48
CA LEU A 178 2.28 -10.76 20.65
C LEU A 178 1.82 -9.50 21.41
N LEU A 179 2.57 -9.08 22.42
CA LEU A 179 2.27 -7.88 23.18
C LEU A 179 2.40 -6.62 22.30
N ILE A 180 3.50 -6.52 21.54
CA ILE A 180 3.70 -5.42 20.58
C ILE A 180 2.56 -5.41 19.55
N MET A 181 2.21 -6.57 19.00
CA MET A 181 1.12 -6.69 18.04
C MET A 181 -0.22 -6.24 18.62
N LEU A 182 -0.51 -6.58 19.89
CA LEU A 182 -1.71 -6.13 20.58
C LEU A 182 -1.74 -4.61 20.75
N ILE A 183 -0.62 -4.01 21.16
CA ILE A 183 -0.49 -2.55 21.32
C ILE A 183 -0.71 -1.85 19.98
N VAL A 184 -0.02 -2.30 18.93
CA VAL A 184 -0.15 -1.73 17.59
C VAL A 184 -1.58 -1.88 17.06
N LEU A 185 -2.25 -2.99 17.35
CA LEU A 185 -3.66 -3.21 16.97
C LEU A 185 -4.58 -2.22 17.68
N VAL A 186 -4.40 -2.02 19.00
CA VAL A 186 -5.21 -1.06 19.76
C VAL A 186 -4.95 0.37 19.27
N VAL A 187 -3.69 0.77 19.11
CA VAL A 187 -3.31 2.10 18.61
C VAL A 187 -3.85 2.30 17.19
N GLY A 188 -3.72 1.31 16.30
CA GLY A 188 -4.20 1.36 14.93
C GLY A 188 -5.73 1.45 14.79
N CYS A 189 -6.50 1.09 15.84
CA CYS A 189 -7.95 1.34 15.84
C CYS A 189 -8.32 2.82 15.98
N PHE A 190 -7.41 3.64 16.52
CA PHE A 190 -7.64 5.07 16.79
C PHE A 190 -6.85 5.99 15.86
N MET A 191 -5.81 5.49 15.24
CA MET A 191 -4.93 6.28 14.37
C MET A 191 -5.10 5.86 12.91
N GLU A 192 -5.10 6.84 12.04
CA GLU A 192 -5.05 6.62 10.59
C GLU A 192 -3.60 6.33 10.16
N THR A 193 -3.45 5.61 9.06
CA THR A 193 -2.13 5.15 8.56
C THR A 193 -1.29 6.28 7.96
N LEU A 194 -1.88 7.44 7.66
CA LEU A 194 -1.21 8.64 7.13
C LEU A 194 -1.79 9.88 7.79
#